data_c90f3ebf961e428fde3709afebd01d80
#
_entry.id   c90f3ebf961e428fde3709afebd01d80
#
_cell.length_a   1.000
_cell.length_b   1.000
_cell.length_c   1.000
_cell.angle_alpha   90.00
_cell.angle_beta   90.00
_cell.angle_gamma   90.00
#
_symmetry.space_group_name_H-M   'P 1'
#
loop_
_entity.id
_entity.type
_entity.pdbx_description
1 polymer ?
#
loop_
_entity_poly.entity_id
_entity_poly.type
_entity_poly.pdbx_seq_one_letter_code
_entity_poly.pdbx_strand_id
1 'polypeptide(L)'
;MLKTSIFLIIGLPILYLIGVLVYASATKFCPIDRAYLEKLNQRPPFMIADSVFSVISWNIGYGGLGKESDFFYDGGEQVRMDRETVKKNLTGIRELLGSSNADFICLQEVDTCSKRSYRINQLSFLLEKLSSYEAIYAKNYDVNFVPRPFLNPLGKITSGLACFSKLGTTFPERVSYTSEPNFPNNLFMLRRCFMKMHIPLTSGKDLVIINTHNS
;
A
#
# COMPACT_ATOMS: atom_id res chain seq x y z
N MET A 1 -29.36 22.42 33.70
CA MET A 1 -29.52 21.10 33.07
C MET A 1 -29.61 21.15 31.52
N LEU A 2 -30.56 21.90 30.90
CA LEU A 2 -30.70 21.94 29.42
C LEU A 2 -29.42 22.43 28.70
N LYS A 3 -28.78 23.52 29.16
CA LYS A 3 -27.53 24.06 28.58
C LYS A 3 -26.37 23.08 28.67
N THR A 4 -26.25 22.36 29.77
CA THR A 4 -25.20 21.32 29.97
C THR A 4 -25.45 20.10 29.05
N SER A 5 -26.70 19.71 28.90
CA SER A 5 -27.08 18.60 27.99
C SER A 5 -26.80 18.95 26.53
N ILE A 6 -27.11 20.20 26.09
CA ILE A 6 -26.82 20.69 24.74
C ILE A 6 -25.30 20.68 24.50
N PHE A 7 -24.50 21.12 25.46
CA PHE A 7 -23.04 21.10 25.33
C PHE A 7 -22.49 19.68 25.18
N LEU A 8 -22.99 18.72 25.96
CA LEU A 8 -22.56 17.31 25.84
C LEU A 8 -22.95 16.68 24.51
N ILE A 9 -24.16 16.95 24.01
CA ILE A 9 -24.67 16.33 22.80
C ILE A 9 -24.08 16.94 21.53
N ILE A 10 -23.79 18.23 21.50
CA ILE A 10 -23.34 18.94 20.31
C ILE A 10 -21.85 19.32 20.44
N GLY A 11 -21.43 19.84 21.59
CA GLY A 11 -20.09 20.37 21.78
C GLY A 11 -19.00 19.30 21.73
N LEU A 12 -19.23 18.14 22.38
CA LEU A 12 -18.23 17.05 22.37
C LEU A 12 -17.99 16.45 20.97
N PRO A 13 -19.02 16.16 20.15
CA PRO A 13 -18.80 15.72 18.77
C PRO A 13 -18.06 16.75 17.92
N ILE A 14 -18.37 18.04 18.07
CA ILE A 14 -17.67 19.11 17.35
C ILE A 14 -16.19 19.16 17.78
N LEU A 15 -15.92 19.12 19.09
CA LEU A 15 -14.55 19.13 19.63
C LEU A 15 -13.76 17.90 19.16
N TYR A 16 -14.40 16.72 19.13
CA TYR A 16 -13.80 15.51 18.57
C TYR A 16 -13.45 15.68 17.09
N LEU A 17 -14.38 16.21 16.27
CA LEU A 17 -14.15 16.45 14.85
C LEU A 17 -12.99 17.43 14.62
N ILE A 18 -12.95 18.53 15.36
CA ILE A 18 -11.85 19.50 15.29
C ILE A 18 -10.53 18.83 15.68
N GLY A 19 -10.51 18.06 16.77
CA GLY A 19 -9.32 17.31 17.20
C GLY A 19 -8.81 16.35 16.14
N VAL A 20 -9.70 15.61 15.49
CA VAL A 20 -9.36 14.68 14.38
C VAL A 20 -8.77 15.45 13.21
N LEU A 21 -9.38 16.57 12.79
CA LEU A 21 -8.88 17.37 11.66
C LEU A 21 -7.52 18.01 11.97
N VAL A 22 -7.34 18.54 13.17
CA VAL A 22 -6.05 19.12 13.61
C VAL A 22 -4.97 18.03 13.63
N TYR A 23 -5.25 16.88 14.24
CA TYR A 23 -4.31 15.76 14.28
C TYR A 23 -3.95 15.24 12.88
N ALA A 24 -4.95 15.04 12.02
CA ALA A 24 -4.73 14.59 10.65
C ALA A 24 -3.93 15.62 9.83
N SER A 25 -4.18 16.93 10.02
CA SER A 25 -3.41 17.98 9.36
C SER A 25 -1.96 18.02 9.83
N ALA A 26 -1.72 17.88 11.13
CA ALA A 26 -0.37 17.89 11.71
C ALA A 26 0.45 16.65 11.35
N THR A 27 -0.21 15.52 11.05
CA THR A 27 0.44 14.25 10.71
C THR A 27 0.26 13.84 9.26
N LYS A 28 -0.15 14.77 8.39
CA LYS A 28 -0.41 14.51 6.98
C LYS A 28 0.85 13.98 6.27
N PHE A 29 0.70 12.87 5.58
CA PHE A 29 1.74 12.33 4.71
C PHE A 29 1.90 13.20 3.47
N CYS A 30 3.05 13.84 3.33
CA CYS A 30 3.41 14.71 2.22
C CYS A 30 4.72 14.24 1.58
N PRO A 31 4.68 13.17 0.76
CA PRO A 31 5.87 12.69 0.08
C PRO A 31 6.32 13.70 -0.98
N ILE A 32 7.63 13.74 -1.23
CA ILE A 32 8.19 14.49 -2.37
C ILE A 32 7.69 13.89 -3.69
N ASP A 33 7.55 14.73 -4.72
CA ASP A 33 6.94 14.32 -5.99
C ASP A 33 7.70 13.22 -6.70
N ARG A 34 9.04 13.23 -6.59
CA ARG A 34 9.90 12.18 -7.13
C ARG A 34 10.95 11.81 -6.10
N ALA A 35 11.00 10.52 -5.74
CA ALA A 35 11.92 9.98 -4.75
C ALA A 35 12.56 8.69 -5.26
N TYR A 36 13.88 8.56 -5.06
CA TYR A 36 14.54 7.26 -5.21
C TYR A 36 14.09 6.32 -4.09
N LEU A 37 13.94 5.05 -4.44
CA LEU A 37 13.48 4.01 -3.54
C LEU A 37 14.64 3.11 -3.11
N GLU A 38 14.62 2.70 -1.86
CA GLU A 38 15.55 1.71 -1.34
C GLU A 38 15.23 0.33 -1.88
N LYS A 39 16.29 -0.48 -2.08
CA LYS A 39 16.22 -1.85 -2.54
C LYS A 39 16.52 -2.79 -1.38
N LEU A 40 15.63 -3.74 -1.17
CA LEU A 40 15.81 -4.85 -0.23
C LEU A 40 16.32 -6.07 -1.01
N ASN A 41 17.20 -6.88 -0.41
CA ASN A 41 17.86 -8.01 -1.09
C ASN A 41 18.50 -7.59 -2.41
N GLN A 42 19.21 -6.47 -2.39
CA GLN A 42 19.80 -5.86 -3.58
C GLN A 42 20.58 -6.89 -4.42
N ARG A 43 20.29 -6.90 -5.71
CA ARG A 43 21.02 -7.70 -6.70
C ARG A 43 21.89 -6.80 -7.58
N PRO A 44 23.06 -7.27 -7.96
CA PRO A 44 23.86 -6.50 -8.91
C PRO A 44 23.11 -6.40 -10.24
N PRO A 45 22.96 -5.21 -10.82
CA PRO A 45 22.45 -5.08 -12.16
C PRO A 45 23.46 -5.71 -13.14
N PHE A 46 22.99 -6.55 -14.02
CA PHE A 46 23.78 -7.04 -15.16
C PHE A 46 22.93 -6.95 -16.41
N MET A 47 23.58 -6.69 -17.52
CA MET A 47 22.91 -6.61 -18.80
C MET A 47 22.42 -7.99 -19.21
N ILE A 48 21.15 -8.09 -19.58
CA ILE A 48 20.53 -9.32 -20.07
C ILE A 48 20.16 -9.18 -21.54
N ALA A 49 20.18 -10.30 -22.26
CA ALA A 49 19.73 -10.33 -23.65
C ALA A 49 18.23 -10.00 -23.74
N ASP A 50 17.84 -9.39 -24.86
CA ASP A 50 16.43 -9.23 -25.19
C ASP A 50 15.77 -10.63 -25.22
N SER A 51 14.79 -10.85 -24.35
CA SER A 51 14.13 -12.12 -24.19
C SER A 51 12.67 -11.91 -23.77
N VAL A 52 11.95 -12.99 -23.61
CA VAL A 52 10.58 -12.97 -23.09
C VAL A 52 10.63 -12.93 -21.58
N PHE A 53 9.93 -11.96 -20.96
CA PHE A 53 9.81 -11.82 -19.52
C PHE A 53 8.39 -12.11 -19.06
N SER A 54 8.29 -12.75 -17.90
CA SER A 54 7.03 -13.02 -17.22
C SER A 54 6.77 -11.97 -16.15
N VAL A 55 5.55 -11.39 -16.15
CA VAL A 55 5.13 -10.37 -15.18
C VAL A 55 3.84 -10.80 -14.52
N ILE A 56 3.79 -10.74 -13.19
CA ILE A 56 2.56 -10.80 -12.41
C ILE A 56 2.22 -9.37 -11.98
N SER A 57 0.97 -8.94 -12.23
CA SER A 57 0.39 -7.73 -11.64
C SER A 57 -0.83 -8.11 -10.82
N TRP A 58 -0.84 -7.76 -9.52
CA TRP A 58 -1.91 -8.17 -8.63
C TRP A 58 -2.16 -7.15 -7.52
N ASN A 59 -3.40 -6.64 -7.43
CA ASN A 59 -3.87 -5.95 -6.24
C ASN A 59 -4.23 -7.01 -5.20
N ILE A 60 -3.41 -7.15 -4.15
CA ILE A 60 -3.60 -8.17 -3.11
C ILE A 60 -4.62 -7.77 -2.04
N GLY A 61 -5.20 -6.56 -2.11
CA GLY A 61 -6.21 -6.09 -1.17
C GLY A 61 -5.78 -6.25 0.29
N TYR A 62 -4.51 -5.96 0.59
CA TYR A 62 -3.90 -6.16 1.93
C TYR A 62 -4.22 -7.53 2.59
N GLY A 63 -4.55 -8.55 1.82
CA GLY A 63 -5.02 -9.86 2.29
C GLY A 63 -6.40 -9.84 2.94
N GLY A 64 -7.11 -8.73 2.93
CA GLY A 64 -8.41 -8.54 3.58
C GLY A 64 -9.60 -8.39 2.63
N LEU A 65 -9.37 -8.33 1.30
CA LEU A 65 -10.42 -8.19 0.29
C LEU A 65 -10.56 -9.49 -0.53
N GLY A 66 -10.67 -10.62 0.15
CA GLY A 66 -10.93 -11.91 -0.48
C GLY A 66 -12.40 -12.10 -0.84
N LYS A 67 -12.73 -13.28 -1.40
CA LYS A 67 -14.11 -13.65 -1.81
C LYS A 67 -15.12 -13.52 -0.69
N GLU A 68 -14.71 -13.74 0.55
CA GLU A 68 -15.54 -13.69 1.75
C GLU A 68 -15.68 -12.28 2.33
N SER A 69 -15.06 -11.27 1.70
CA SER A 69 -15.08 -9.89 2.19
C SER A 69 -16.42 -9.23 1.91
N ASP A 70 -17.01 -8.66 2.94
CA ASP A 70 -18.21 -7.81 2.89
C ASP A 70 -17.83 -6.38 3.30
N PHE A 71 -16.93 -5.76 2.54
CA PHE A 71 -16.28 -4.52 2.93
C PHE A 71 -17.19 -3.31 2.83
N PHE A 72 -17.23 -2.49 3.87
CA PHE A 72 -18.19 -1.40 4.01
C PHE A 72 -18.05 -0.29 2.94
N TYR A 73 -16.89 -0.08 2.35
CA TYR A 73 -16.74 0.85 1.22
C TYR A 73 -17.37 0.33 -0.07
N ASP A 74 -17.55 -0.99 -0.19
CA ASP A 74 -18.20 -1.63 -1.33
C ASP A 74 -19.69 -1.88 -1.05
N GLY A 75 -20.25 -1.25 0.00
CA GLY A 75 -21.64 -1.36 0.40
C GLY A 75 -21.95 -2.50 1.39
N GLY A 76 -20.93 -3.17 1.88
CA GLY A 76 -21.04 -4.21 2.92
C GLY A 76 -21.06 -3.65 4.35
N GLU A 77 -20.99 -4.55 5.34
CA GLU A 77 -21.05 -4.19 6.77
C GLU A 77 -19.71 -4.34 7.50
N GLN A 78 -18.77 -5.09 6.94
CA GLN A 78 -17.48 -5.36 7.60
C GLN A 78 -16.49 -4.21 7.41
N VAL A 79 -15.86 -3.81 8.50
CA VAL A 79 -14.77 -2.82 8.48
C VAL A 79 -13.44 -3.46 8.11
N ARG A 80 -13.23 -4.69 8.52
CA ARG A 80 -12.05 -5.51 8.24
C ARG A 80 -12.36 -6.97 8.44
N MET A 81 -11.69 -7.83 7.70
CA MET A 81 -11.73 -9.28 7.93
C MET A 81 -11.08 -9.63 9.27
N ASP A 82 -11.41 -10.79 9.81
CA ASP A 82 -10.75 -11.32 10.99
C ASP A 82 -9.28 -11.66 10.72
N ARG A 83 -8.51 -11.77 11.80
CA ARG A 83 -7.04 -11.96 11.72
C ARG A 83 -6.64 -13.27 11.05
N GLU A 84 -7.36 -14.33 11.30
CA GLU A 84 -7.03 -15.65 10.79
C GLU A 84 -7.28 -15.72 9.28
N THR A 85 -8.38 -15.12 8.82
CA THR A 85 -8.66 -14.99 7.38
C THR A 85 -7.61 -14.17 6.66
N VAL A 86 -7.21 -13.01 7.21
CA VAL A 86 -6.12 -12.20 6.63
C VAL A 86 -4.82 -13.01 6.54
N LYS A 87 -4.44 -13.75 7.59
CA LYS A 87 -3.23 -14.59 7.57
C LYS A 87 -3.33 -15.73 6.56
N LYS A 88 -4.49 -16.39 6.49
CA LYS A 88 -4.76 -17.47 5.51
C LYS A 88 -4.59 -16.94 4.09
N ASN A 89 -5.19 -15.79 3.77
CA ASN A 89 -5.10 -15.17 2.47
C ASN A 89 -3.65 -14.79 2.13
N LEU A 90 -2.94 -14.13 3.05
CA LEU A 90 -1.54 -13.78 2.86
C LEU A 90 -0.64 -15.00 2.66
N THR A 91 -0.91 -16.09 3.36
CA THR A 91 -0.18 -17.36 3.16
C THR A 91 -0.45 -17.91 1.76
N GLY A 92 -1.70 -17.93 1.31
CA GLY A 92 -2.05 -18.35 -0.04
C GLY A 92 -1.38 -17.48 -1.13
N ILE A 93 -1.40 -16.15 -0.95
CA ILE A 93 -0.72 -15.20 -1.83
C ILE A 93 0.79 -15.53 -1.88
N ARG A 94 1.44 -15.69 -0.73
CA ARG A 94 2.87 -15.99 -0.62
C ARG A 94 3.24 -17.30 -1.34
N GLU A 95 2.48 -18.37 -1.14
CA GLU A 95 2.73 -19.65 -1.80
C GLU A 95 2.53 -19.57 -3.31
N LEU A 96 1.46 -18.91 -3.78
CA LEU A 96 1.21 -18.69 -5.21
C LEU A 96 2.34 -17.90 -5.86
N LEU A 97 2.75 -16.80 -5.26
CA LEU A 97 3.84 -15.98 -5.80
C LEU A 97 5.16 -16.74 -5.79
N GLY A 98 5.46 -17.51 -4.72
CA GLY A 98 6.68 -18.31 -4.62
C GLY A 98 6.75 -19.43 -5.65
N SER A 99 5.61 -20.01 -6.04
CA SER A 99 5.54 -21.07 -7.06
C SER A 99 5.49 -20.56 -8.49
N SER A 100 5.12 -19.29 -8.71
CA SER A 100 4.93 -18.71 -10.04
C SER A 100 6.20 -18.61 -10.88
N ASN A 101 7.36 -18.49 -10.21
CA ASN A 101 8.66 -18.29 -10.83
C ASN A 101 8.69 -17.11 -11.84
N ALA A 102 7.82 -16.11 -11.68
CA ALA A 102 7.77 -14.94 -12.54
C ALA A 102 9.04 -14.09 -12.43
N ASP A 103 9.44 -13.41 -13.52
CA ASP A 103 10.62 -12.54 -13.50
C ASP A 103 10.36 -11.25 -12.73
N PHE A 104 9.15 -10.73 -12.84
CA PHE A 104 8.69 -9.53 -12.13
C PHE A 104 7.34 -9.79 -11.47
N ILE A 105 7.18 -9.30 -10.25
CA ILE A 105 5.93 -9.35 -9.48
C ILE A 105 5.62 -7.93 -9.02
N CYS A 106 4.54 -7.35 -9.55
CA CYS A 106 4.06 -6.00 -9.25
C CYS A 106 2.79 -6.09 -8.41
N LEU A 107 2.87 -5.73 -7.14
CA LEU A 107 1.76 -5.80 -6.20
C LEU A 107 1.24 -4.42 -5.83
N GLN A 108 -0.07 -4.31 -5.62
CA GLN A 108 -0.75 -3.14 -5.11
C GLN A 108 -1.41 -3.48 -3.77
N GLU A 109 -1.66 -2.46 -2.96
CA GLU A 109 -2.24 -2.54 -1.62
C GLU A 109 -1.47 -3.45 -0.66
N VAL A 110 -0.15 -3.32 -0.66
CA VAL A 110 0.73 -4.04 0.26
C VAL A 110 0.88 -3.25 1.56
N ASP A 111 0.25 -3.72 2.62
CA ASP A 111 0.32 -3.08 3.94
C ASP A 111 1.63 -3.41 4.66
N THR A 112 2.20 -2.41 5.33
CA THR A 112 3.40 -2.63 6.18
C THR A 112 3.14 -2.39 7.66
N CYS A 113 2.14 -1.55 8.01
CA CYS A 113 1.74 -1.29 9.39
C CYS A 113 0.31 -0.75 9.49
N SER A 114 -0.67 -1.48 8.97
CA SER A 114 -2.09 -1.05 8.99
C SER A 114 -2.89 -1.78 10.05
N LYS A 115 -3.81 -1.06 10.72
CA LYS A 115 -4.74 -1.68 11.68
C LYS A 115 -5.65 -2.70 10.98
N ARG A 116 -6.06 -2.42 9.72
CA ARG A 116 -6.94 -3.28 8.92
C ARG A 116 -6.34 -4.66 8.61
N SER A 117 -5.02 -4.75 8.57
CA SER A 117 -4.25 -5.99 8.34
C SER A 117 -3.45 -6.42 9.59
N TYR A 118 -3.91 -6.03 10.79
CA TYR A 118 -3.36 -6.43 12.08
C TYR A 118 -1.87 -6.09 12.26
N ARG A 119 -1.41 -5.01 11.60
CA ARG A 119 -0.01 -4.54 11.60
C ARG A 119 0.99 -5.56 11.07
N ILE A 120 0.54 -6.52 10.26
CA ILE A 120 1.42 -7.45 9.57
C ILE A 120 2.23 -6.65 8.54
N ASN A 121 3.57 -6.77 8.60
CA ASN A 121 4.42 -6.26 7.53
C ASN A 121 4.40 -7.26 6.37
N GLN A 122 3.50 -7.02 5.41
CA GLN A 122 3.28 -7.93 4.28
C GLN A 122 4.47 -7.98 3.33
N LEU A 123 5.20 -6.87 3.18
CA LEU A 123 6.43 -6.86 2.38
C LEU A 123 7.47 -7.84 2.93
N SER A 124 7.75 -7.76 4.24
CA SER A 124 8.68 -8.70 4.90
C SER A 124 8.16 -10.14 4.85
N PHE A 125 6.87 -10.35 5.08
CA PHE A 125 6.24 -11.66 5.05
C PHE A 125 6.35 -12.34 3.67
N LEU A 126 6.20 -11.57 2.58
CA LEU A 126 6.36 -12.09 1.22
C LEU A 126 7.84 -12.32 0.88
N LEU A 127 8.74 -11.45 1.35
CA LEU A 127 10.18 -11.57 1.16
C LEU A 127 10.78 -12.86 1.76
N GLU A 128 10.20 -13.41 2.83
CA GLU A 128 10.65 -14.70 3.38
C GLU A 128 10.62 -15.83 2.34
N LYS A 129 9.61 -15.86 1.47
CA LYS A 129 9.49 -16.84 0.39
C LYS A 129 10.18 -16.39 -0.91
N LEU A 130 10.19 -15.08 -1.15
CA LEU A 130 10.80 -14.46 -2.32
C LEU A 130 12.23 -13.98 -2.05
N SER A 131 12.98 -14.69 -1.22
CA SER A 131 14.34 -14.29 -0.79
C SER A 131 15.34 -14.18 -1.95
N SER A 132 15.07 -14.84 -3.08
CA SER A 132 15.87 -14.73 -4.31
C SER A 132 15.54 -13.51 -5.16
N TYR A 133 14.55 -12.70 -4.78
CA TYR A 133 14.16 -11.48 -5.48
C TYR A 133 14.74 -10.24 -4.80
N GLU A 134 15.13 -9.25 -5.61
CA GLU A 134 15.26 -7.87 -5.15
C GLU A 134 13.85 -7.31 -4.94
N ALA A 135 13.61 -6.60 -3.83
CA ALA A 135 12.31 -6.00 -3.57
C ALA A 135 12.42 -4.49 -3.41
N ILE A 136 11.42 -3.79 -3.93
CA ILE A 136 11.30 -2.34 -3.91
C ILE A 136 9.88 -2.01 -3.44
N TYR A 137 9.76 -0.99 -2.57
CA TYR A 137 8.49 -0.57 -2.01
C TYR A 137 8.27 0.94 -2.14
N ALA A 138 7.14 1.33 -2.70
CA ALA A 138 6.72 2.72 -2.80
C ALA A 138 5.47 2.96 -1.94
N LYS A 139 5.66 3.60 -0.81
CA LYS A 139 4.55 3.98 0.07
C LYS A 139 3.67 5.03 -0.62
N ASN A 140 2.36 4.76 -0.69
CA ASN A 140 1.38 5.68 -1.24
C ASN A 140 0.22 6.01 -0.26
N TYR A 141 0.13 5.29 0.85
CA TYR A 141 -0.84 5.53 1.90
C TYR A 141 -0.13 5.50 3.25
N ASP A 142 -0.15 6.61 3.98
CA ASP A 142 0.38 6.70 5.33
C ASP A 142 -0.46 7.70 6.14
N VAL A 143 -1.50 7.19 6.78
CA VAL A 143 -2.43 7.98 7.59
C VAL A 143 -2.50 7.36 8.98
N ASN A 144 -2.21 8.18 9.99
CA ASN A 144 -2.17 7.70 11.37
C ASN A 144 -3.55 7.35 11.93
N PHE A 145 -4.61 7.99 11.43
CA PHE A 145 -5.96 7.71 11.89
C PHE A 145 -7.00 8.03 10.81
N VAL A 146 -7.66 7.00 10.27
CA VAL A 146 -8.83 7.10 9.40
C VAL A 146 -10.08 6.93 10.27
N PRO A 147 -10.91 8.00 10.47
CA PRO A 147 -11.99 8.02 11.48
C PRO A 147 -13.28 7.32 11.03
N ARG A 148 -13.25 6.50 9.99
CA ARG A 148 -14.41 5.81 9.42
C ARG A 148 -14.26 4.30 9.48
N PRO A 149 -15.38 3.57 9.74
CA PRO A 149 -16.66 4.05 10.30
C PRO A 149 -16.48 4.62 11.71
N PHE A 150 -17.37 5.50 12.15
CA PHE A 150 -17.21 6.24 13.41
C PHE A 150 -17.04 5.34 14.65
N LEU A 151 -17.87 4.29 14.79
CA LEU A 151 -17.83 3.39 15.95
C LEU A 151 -16.72 2.34 15.89
N ASN A 152 -16.18 2.06 14.71
CA ASN A 152 -15.11 1.08 14.51
C ASN A 152 -14.10 1.57 13.46
N PRO A 153 -13.32 2.62 13.74
CA PRO A 153 -12.48 3.26 12.73
C PRO A 153 -11.41 2.33 12.17
N LEU A 154 -11.14 2.48 10.88
CA LEU A 154 -10.01 1.81 10.21
C LEU A 154 -8.68 2.12 10.91
N GLY A 155 -8.57 3.32 11.51
CA GLY A 155 -7.39 3.72 12.28
C GLY A 155 -6.16 3.92 11.39
N LYS A 156 -4.99 3.48 11.86
CA LYS A 156 -3.75 3.64 11.10
C LYS A 156 -3.74 2.77 9.85
N ILE A 157 -3.32 3.37 8.73
CA ILE A 157 -3.04 2.68 7.46
C ILE A 157 -1.66 3.10 6.99
N THR A 158 -0.81 2.11 6.69
CA THR A 158 0.47 2.29 5.99
C THR A 158 0.54 1.23 4.90
N SER A 159 0.38 1.67 3.65
CA SER A 159 0.25 0.79 2.48
C SER A 159 1.00 1.36 1.28
N GLY A 160 1.26 0.51 0.28
CA GLY A 160 1.98 0.93 -0.91
C GLY A 160 1.95 -0.07 -2.06
N LEU A 161 2.80 0.24 -3.04
CA LEU A 161 3.13 -0.61 -4.16
C LEU A 161 4.40 -1.39 -3.83
N ALA A 162 4.45 -2.67 -4.17
CA ALA A 162 5.67 -3.47 -4.06
C ALA A 162 6.02 -4.06 -5.43
N CYS A 163 7.30 -4.10 -5.75
CA CYS A 163 7.83 -4.86 -6.87
C CYS A 163 8.90 -5.82 -6.38
N PHE A 164 8.84 -7.05 -6.88
CA PHE A 164 9.88 -8.05 -6.70
C PHE A 164 10.45 -8.39 -8.07
N SER A 165 11.77 -8.39 -8.20
CA SER A 165 12.49 -8.65 -9.43
C SER A 165 13.55 -9.72 -9.23
N LYS A 166 13.63 -10.73 -10.10
CA LYS A 166 14.75 -11.65 -10.14
C LYS A 166 16.03 -11.00 -10.65
N LEU A 167 15.89 -9.89 -11.35
CA LEU A 167 16.97 -9.15 -11.98
C LEU A 167 17.31 -7.92 -11.13
N GLY A 168 18.58 -7.56 -11.11
CA GLY A 168 18.99 -6.32 -10.47
C GLY A 168 18.44 -5.11 -11.23
N THR A 169 17.78 -4.23 -10.51
CA THR A 169 17.19 -3.01 -11.08
C THR A 169 18.11 -1.80 -10.92
N THR A 170 17.92 -0.80 -11.78
CA THR A 170 18.57 0.50 -11.64
C THR A 170 17.51 1.60 -11.49
N PHE A 171 17.88 2.68 -10.78
CA PHE A 171 17.07 3.90 -10.64
C PHE A 171 15.58 3.64 -10.24
N PRO A 172 15.31 2.87 -9.18
CA PRO A 172 13.95 2.71 -8.73
C PRO A 172 13.42 4.02 -8.17
N GLU A 173 12.31 4.50 -8.71
CA GLU A 173 11.71 5.79 -8.35
C GLU A 173 10.24 5.64 -7.99
N ARG A 174 9.81 6.41 -6.98
CA ARG A 174 8.42 6.78 -6.74
C ARG A 174 8.12 8.11 -7.42
N VAL A 175 7.06 8.18 -8.20
CA VAL A 175 6.60 9.42 -8.84
C VAL A 175 5.16 9.68 -8.45
N SER A 176 4.90 10.84 -7.81
CA SER A 176 3.54 11.24 -7.42
C SER A 176 2.68 11.59 -8.64
N TYR A 177 1.37 11.28 -8.55
CA TYR A 177 0.41 11.92 -9.42
C TYR A 177 0.09 13.33 -8.91
N THR A 178 -0.23 14.22 -9.83
CA THR A 178 -0.55 15.63 -9.51
C THR A 178 -1.94 15.83 -8.92
N SER A 179 -2.85 14.84 -9.10
CA SER A 179 -4.22 14.92 -8.59
C SER A 179 -4.28 14.57 -7.10
N GLU A 180 -4.83 15.47 -6.29
CA GLU A 180 -5.14 15.22 -4.89
C GLU A 180 -6.64 15.40 -4.62
N PRO A 181 -7.24 14.62 -3.72
CA PRO A 181 -8.59 14.89 -3.23
C PRO A 181 -8.67 16.26 -2.56
N ASN A 182 -9.85 16.87 -2.60
CA ASN A 182 -10.10 18.12 -1.90
C ASN A 182 -10.10 17.93 -0.37
N PHE A 183 -9.83 19.01 0.36
CA PHE A 183 -10.00 19.06 1.81
C PHE A 183 -11.49 18.82 2.19
N PRO A 184 -11.77 18.05 3.26
CA PRO A 184 -10.83 17.40 4.20
C PRO A 184 -10.39 15.99 3.75
N ASN A 185 -10.89 15.44 2.65
CA ASN A 185 -10.61 14.06 2.23
C ASN A 185 -9.11 13.80 2.01
N ASN A 186 -8.38 14.80 1.52
CA ASN A 186 -6.93 14.71 1.31
C ASN A 186 -6.11 14.46 2.59
N LEU A 187 -6.72 14.55 3.77
CA LEU A 187 -6.08 14.21 5.05
C LEU A 187 -6.14 12.70 5.34
N PHE A 188 -7.06 11.99 4.72
CA PHE A 188 -7.39 10.60 5.05
C PHE A 188 -7.22 9.64 3.87
N MET A 189 -6.95 10.17 2.68
CA MET A 189 -6.81 9.39 1.44
C MET A 189 -5.35 9.16 1.08
N LEU A 190 -5.12 8.15 0.25
CA LEU A 190 -3.80 7.81 -0.26
C LEU A 190 -3.24 8.92 -1.19
N ARG A 191 -1.91 9.01 -1.23
CA ARG A 191 -1.14 9.85 -2.13
C ARG A 191 -0.73 9.03 -3.35
N ARG A 192 -1.56 9.04 -4.38
CA ARG A 192 -1.37 8.21 -5.57
C ARG A 192 0.00 8.45 -6.20
N CYS A 193 0.63 7.36 -6.61
CA CYS A 193 1.91 7.37 -7.30
C CYS A 193 2.02 6.15 -8.21
N PHE A 194 3.01 6.18 -9.07
CA PHE A 194 3.55 4.97 -9.69
C PHE A 194 4.99 4.75 -9.24
N MET A 195 5.39 3.49 -9.29
CA MET A 195 6.78 3.07 -9.11
C MET A 195 7.35 2.74 -10.49
N LYS A 196 8.55 3.19 -10.76
CA LYS A 196 9.29 2.92 -11.99
C LYS A 196 10.66 2.36 -11.65
N MET A 197 11.11 1.36 -12.38
CA MET A 197 12.45 0.79 -12.29
C MET A 197 12.96 0.40 -13.67
N HIS A 198 14.26 0.41 -13.83
CA HIS A 198 14.96 0.11 -15.08
C HIS A 198 15.76 -1.18 -14.94
N ILE A 199 15.79 -1.98 -16.00
CA ILE A 199 16.61 -3.18 -16.12
C ILE A 199 17.45 -3.03 -17.39
N PRO A 200 18.78 -2.94 -17.29
CA PRO A 200 19.64 -2.75 -18.46
C PRO A 200 19.64 -3.98 -19.36
N LEU A 201 19.54 -3.76 -20.67
CA LEU A 201 19.59 -4.81 -21.70
C LEU A 201 20.90 -4.76 -22.47
N THR A 202 21.34 -5.90 -23.03
CA THR A 202 22.55 -6.00 -23.85
C THR A 202 22.47 -5.19 -25.14
N SER A 203 21.27 -4.84 -25.60
CA SER A 203 21.03 -3.92 -26.71
C SER A 203 21.40 -2.47 -26.42
N GLY A 204 21.81 -2.14 -25.18
CA GLY A 204 22.08 -0.77 -24.73
C GLY A 204 20.82 0.04 -24.40
N LYS A 205 19.65 -0.60 -24.39
CA LYS A 205 18.37 -0.04 -23.95
C LYS A 205 18.04 -0.50 -22.54
N ASP A 206 17.02 0.10 -21.93
CA ASP A 206 16.46 -0.36 -20.68
C ASP A 206 15.05 -0.95 -20.89
N LEU A 207 14.77 -2.09 -20.26
CA LEU A 207 13.41 -2.49 -19.98
C LEU A 207 12.90 -1.68 -18.79
N VAL A 208 11.79 -0.98 -18.97
CA VAL A 208 11.17 -0.16 -17.91
C VAL A 208 9.93 -0.87 -17.40
N ILE A 209 9.92 -1.18 -16.10
CA ILE A 209 8.75 -1.71 -15.39
C ILE A 209 8.09 -0.58 -14.61
N ILE A 210 6.77 -0.42 -14.81
CA ILE A 210 5.96 0.56 -14.09
C ILE A 210 4.87 -0.18 -13.33
N ASN A 211 4.81 0.02 -12.02
CA ASN A 211 3.74 -0.47 -11.15
C ASN A 211 2.90 0.72 -10.69
N THR A 212 1.59 0.64 -10.92
CA THR A 212 0.64 1.69 -10.55
C THR A 212 -0.66 1.11 -10.01
N HIS A 213 -1.42 1.91 -9.26
CA HIS A 213 -2.73 1.59 -8.73
C HIS A 213 -3.69 2.74 -9.00
N ASN A 214 -4.62 2.54 -9.94
CA ASN A 214 -5.51 3.57 -10.48
C ASN A 214 -6.99 3.34 -10.14
N SER A 215 -7.31 2.62 -9.08
CA SER A 215 -8.69 2.43 -8.60
C SER A 215 -9.23 3.64 -7.85
#